data_6a72c71ef6d0c53c0c2cbaa53efd7054
#
_entry.id   6a72c71ef6d0c53c0c2cbaa53efd7054
#
_cell.length_a   1.000
_cell.length_b   1.000
_cell.length_c   1.000
_cell.angle_alpha   90.00
_cell.angle_beta   90.00
_cell.angle_gamma   90.00
#
_symmetry.space_group_name_H-M   'P 1'
#
loop_
_entity.id
_entity.type
_entity.pdbx_description
1 polymer ?
#
loop_
_entity_poly.entity_id
_entity_poly.type
_entity_poly.pdbx_seq_one_letter_code
_entity_poly.pdbx_strand_id
1 'polypeptide(L)'
;MPVPSKATLAKLNSLNYSLADGNKKEKKKATKKINKLGYEIASTSRGVSHFKSTKEDDKHNLVVVKGTNPLNKKDLISDFKLAIGKSGTDKQFKNRQKKVKAIYKSIDADEERHITAHSLGASQVTRMLAKSKSIRDNTTSATNFNTGMTPAFNAEISKGLTSQDKKEIKSKLTHHHQKGDPISASLTIGTQLGKVKTQTKASASPHSLTNFHKDKAIPKSEHEPDAPDEQDAPSE
;
A
#
# COMPACT_ATOMS: atom_id res chain seq x y z
N MET A 1 8.16 15.28 -5.03
CA MET A 1 8.43 14.14 -5.93
C MET A 1 7.16 13.29 -6.11
N PRO A 2 6.93 12.65 -7.25
CA PRO A 2 5.70 11.90 -7.44
C PRO A 2 5.70 10.61 -6.62
N VAL A 3 4.63 10.41 -5.85
CA VAL A 3 4.36 9.13 -5.17
C VAL A 3 4.32 8.00 -6.21
N PRO A 4 4.93 6.83 -5.96
CA PRO A 4 4.86 5.70 -6.88
C PRO A 4 3.42 5.35 -7.27
N SER A 5 3.18 5.01 -8.55
CA SER A 5 1.83 4.74 -9.02
C SER A 5 1.19 3.56 -8.27
N LYS A 6 -0.13 3.58 -8.16
CA LYS A 6 -0.90 2.49 -7.53
C LYS A 6 -0.52 1.13 -8.13
N ALA A 7 -0.39 1.06 -9.46
CA ALA A 7 -0.04 -0.19 -10.15
C ALA A 7 1.37 -0.67 -9.80
N THR A 8 2.33 0.25 -9.70
CA THR A 8 3.70 -0.06 -9.26
C THR A 8 3.71 -0.60 -7.84
N LEU A 9 3.03 0.07 -6.90
CA LEU A 9 2.92 -0.36 -5.51
C LEU A 9 2.27 -1.74 -5.38
N ALA A 10 1.20 -2.03 -6.13
CA ALA A 10 0.55 -3.34 -6.13
C ALA A 10 1.46 -4.45 -6.68
N LYS A 11 2.21 -4.18 -7.77
CA LYS A 11 3.20 -5.11 -8.33
C LYS A 11 4.31 -5.39 -7.32
N LEU A 12 4.86 -4.37 -6.66
CA LEU A 12 5.91 -4.54 -5.64
C LEU A 12 5.40 -5.33 -4.44
N ASN A 13 4.15 -5.11 -3.99
CA ASN A 13 3.52 -5.95 -2.97
C ASN A 13 3.45 -7.43 -3.42
N SER A 14 3.03 -7.72 -4.65
CA SER A 14 2.99 -9.09 -5.18
C SER A 14 4.38 -9.73 -5.22
N LEU A 15 5.39 -8.99 -5.66
CA LEU A 15 6.78 -9.46 -5.73
C LEU A 15 7.38 -9.69 -4.34
N ASN A 16 6.95 -8.92 -3.34
CA ASN A 16 7.37 -9.11 -1.95
C ASN A 16 6.93 -10.48 -1.37
N TYR A 17 5.77 -11.01 -1.78
CA TYR A 17 5.39 -12.39 -1.44
C TYR A 17 6.39 -13.41 -2.01
N SER A 18 6.78 -13.25 -3.28
CA SER A 18 7.77 -14.13 -3.91
C SER A 18 9.16 -14.01 -3.27
N LEU A 19 9.55 -12.82 -2.81
CA LEU A 19 10.82 -12.65 -2.07
C LEU A 19 10.79 -13.33 -0.70
N ALA A 20 9.67 -13.24 0.01
CA ALA A 20 9.53 -13.78 1.36
C ALA A 20 9.38 -15.29 1.37
N ASP A 21 8.48 -15.83 0.54
CA ASP A 21 8.01 -17.23 0.61
C ASP A 21 8.49 -18.08 -0.56
N GLY A 22 8.96 -17.47 -1.65
CA GLY A 22 9.36 -18.16 -2.87
C GLY A 22 10.65 -18.99 -2.72
N ASN A 23 10.79 -19.98 -3.57
CA ASN A 23 12.05 -20.71 -3.73
C ASN A 23 13.14 -19.84 -4.41
N LYS A 24 14.36 -20.36 -4.54
CA LYS A 24 15.51 -19.61 -5.11
C LYS A 24 15.24 -19.07 -6.53
N LYS A 25 14.54 -19.83 -7.38
CA LYS A 25 14.19 -19.44 -8.76
C LYS A 25 13.16 -18.29 -8.75
N GLU A 26 12.15 -18.39 -7.90
CA GLU A 26 11.11 -17.37 -7.75
C GLU A 26 11.67 -16.07 -7.18
N LYS A 27 12.55 -16.14 -6.16
CA LYS A 27 13.25 -14.98 -5.61
C LYS A 27 14.09 -14.29 -6.68
N LYS A 28 14.87 -15.03 -7.48
CA LYS A 28 15.66 -14.47 -8.59
C LYS A 28 14.76 -13.80 -9.64
N LYS A 29 13.62 -14.41 -9.98
CA LYS A 29 12.65 -13.83 -10.92
C LYS A 29 12.00 -12.55 -10.35
N ALA A 30 11.68 -12.55 -9.07
CA ALA A 30 11.12 -11.38 -8.38
C ALA A 30 12.12 -10.22 -8.37
N THR A 31 13.38 -10.47 -8.00
CA THR A 31 14.47 -9.46 -8.03
C THR A 31 14.59 -8.82 -9.40
N LYS A 32 14.66 -9.62 -10.49
CA LYS A 32 14.72 -9.08 -11.86
C LYS A 32 13.53 -8.18 -12.21
N LYS A 33 12.32 -8.54 -11.73
CA LYS A 33 11.14 -7.74 -11.99
C LYS A 33 11.13 -6.44 -11.16
N ILE A 34 11.62 -6.47 -9.92
CA ILE A 34 11.77 -5.28 -9.08
C ILE A 34 12.72 -4.28 -9.73
N ASN A 35 13.89 -4.77 -10.23
CA ASN A 35 14.84 -3.92 -10.93
C ASN A 35 14.23 -3.29 -12.20
N LYS A 36 13.42 -4.05 -12.96
CA LYS A 36 12.68 -3.50 -14.13
C LYS A 36 11.63 -2.45 -13.77
N LEU A 37 11.16 -2.43 -12.54
CA LEU A 37 10.25 -1.39 -12.04
C LEU A 37 11.00 -0.13 -11.55
N GLY A 38 12.34 -0.12 -11.63
CA GLY A 38 13.17 0.99 -11.20
C GLY A 38 13.46 0.99 -9.70
N TYR A 39 13.57 -0.21 -9.09
CA TYR A 39 13.89 -0.35 -7.68
C TYR A 39 14.99 -1.37 -7.46
N GLU A 40 15.80 -1.14 -6.44
CA GLU A 40 16.71 -2.13 -5.87
C GLU A 40 16.23 -2.62 -4.50
N ILE A 41 16.66 -3.83 -4.12
CA ILE A 41 16.33 -4.41 -2.83
C ILE A 41 17.42 -4.04 -1.82
N ALA A 42 17.17 -3.05 -0.99
CA ALA A 42 18.08 -2.65 0.08
C ALA A 42 18.08 -3.65 1.25
N SER A 43 16.92 -4.20 1.61
CA SER A 43 16.82 -5.27 2.62
C SER A 43 15.51 -6.04 2.51
N THR A 44 15.53 -7.31 2.97
CA THR A 44 14.30 -8.11 3.16
C THR A 44 14.43 -8.98 4.39
N SER A 45 13.42 -8.99 5.23
CA SER A 45 13.38 -9.83 6.44
C SER A 45 11.96 -9.97 6.97
N ARG A 46 11.55 -11.19 7.28
CA ARG A 46 10.30 -11.51 7.99
C ARG A 46 9.05 -10.86 7.37
N GLY A 47 9.00 -10.77 6.03
CA GLY A 47 7.87 -10.19 5.30
C GLY A 47 7.84 -8.65 5.28
N VAL A 48 8.92 -8.00 5.67
CA VAL A 48 9.15 -6.57 5.45
C VAL A 48 10.32 -6.42 4.52
N SER A 49 10.13 -5.75 3.40
CA SER A 49 11.19 -5.42 2.43
C SER A 49 11.35 -3.91 2.31
N HIS A 50 12.57 -3.49 2.09
CA HIS A 50 12.95 -2.12 1.79
C HIS A 50 13.46 -2.07 0.36
N PHE A 51 12.84 -1.26 -0.46
CA PHE A 51 13.23 -0.97 -1.83
C PHE A 51 13.65 0.49 -1.93
N LYS A 52 14.73 0.75 -2.65
CA LYS A 52 15.17 2.09 -3.01
C LYS A 52 14.88 2.35 -4.48
N SER A 53 14.42 3.54 -4.83
CA SER A 53 14.33 3.96 -6.21
C SER A 53 15.73 4.04 -6.82
N THR A 54 15.89 3.54 -8.04
CA THR A 54 17.15 3.64 -8.80
C THR A 54 17.17 4.83 -9.76
N LYS A 55 16.13 5.66 -9.75
CA LYS A 55 16.04 6.87 -10.57
C LYS A 55 16.76 8.01 -9.87
N GLU A 56 17.68 8.66 -10.56
CA GLU A 56 18.50 9.74 -10.00
C GLU A 56 17.67 10.94 -9.55
N ASP A 57 16.63 11.30 -10.32
CA ASP A 57 15.74 12.44 -10.03
C ASP A 57 14.58 12.11 -9.07
N ASP A 58 14.45 10.86 -8.62
CA ASP A 58 13.33 10.39 -7.82
C ASP A 58 13.81 9.49 -6.68
N LYS A 59 14.59 10.09 -5.77
CA LYS A 59 15.15 9.40 -4.60
C LYS A 59 14.07 9.19 -3.55
N HIS A 60 13.43 8.04 -3.55
CA HIS A 60 12.51 7.66 -2.49
C HIS A 60 12.72 6.23 -2.04
N ASN A 61 12.30 5.97 -0.83
CA ASN A 61 12.38 4.69 -0.17
C ASN A 61 10.97 4.11 0.00
N LEU A 62 10.82 2.84 -0.35
CA LEU A 62 9.56 2.14 -0.24
C LEU A 62 9.69 0.95 0.71
N VAL A 63 8.94 0.97 1.80
CA VAL A 63 8.81 -0.18 2.70
C VAL A 63 7.55 -0.97 2.33
N VAL A 64 7.71 -2.26 2.08
CA VAL A 64 6.61 -3.16 1.71
C VAL A 64 6.39 -4.18 2.81
N VAL A 65 5.17 -4.21 3.36
CA VAL A 65 4.80 -5.13 4.45
C VAL A 65 3.86 -6.21 3.91
N LYS A 66 4.34 -7.46 3.90
CA LYS A 66 3.58 -8.62 3.43
C LYS A 66 2.41 -8.95 4.37
N GLY A 67 1.27 -9.31 3.80
CA GLY A 67 0.18 -9.97 4.53
C GLY A 67 0.45 -11.45 4.83
N THR A 68 -0.58 -12.16 5.27
CA THR A 68 -0.56 -13.62 5.36
C THR A 68 -0.62 -14.22 3.96
N ASN A 69 0.07 -15.34 3.74
CA ASN A 69 -0.03 -16.04 2.46
C ASN A 69 -1.34 -16.86 2.45
N PRO A 70 -2.31 -16.55 1.57
CA PRO A 70 -3.58 -17.26 1.53
C PRO A 70 -3.42 -18.55 0.72
N LEU A 71 -2.81 -19.58 1.28
CA LEU A 71 -2.79 -20.91 0.66
C LEU A 71 -4.19 -21.56 0.61
N ASN A 72 -5.12 -21.08 1.46
CA ASN A 72 -6.47 -21.62 1.52
C ASN A 72 -7.51 -20.48 1.70
N LYS A 73 -8.33 -20.23 0.67
CA LYS A 73 -9.32 -19.15 0.68
C LYS A 73 -10.36 -19.27 1.80
N LYS A 74 -10.69 -20.51 2.21
CA LYS A 74 -11.68 -20.78 3.28
C LYS A 74 -11.11 -20.44 4.67
N ASP A 75 -9.82 -20.71 4.87
CA ASP A 75 -9.14 -20.48 6.14
C ASP A 75 -8.75 -19.00 6.30
N LEU A 76 -8.59 -18.27 5.16
CA LEU A 76 -8.18 -16.87 5.16
C LEU A 76 -9.09 -15.98 6.03
N ILE A 77 -10.41 -16.16 5.98
CA ILE A 77 -11.36 -15.35 6.77
C ILE A 77 -11.27 -15.71 8.26
N SER A 78 -11.15 -17.01 8.56
CA SER A 78 -11.02 -17.52 9.93
C SER A 78 -9.70 -17.10 10.54
N ASP A 79 -8.60 -17.32 9.83
CA ASP A 79 -7.25 -16.94 10.23
C ASP A 79 -7.11 -15.42 10.39
N PHE A 80 -7.78 -14.67 9.50
CA PHE A 80 -7.80 -13.22 9.57
C PHE A 80 -8.55 -12.71 10.82
N LYS A 81 -9.74 -13.25 11.12
CA LYS A 81 -10.48 -12.91 12.35
C LYS A 81 -9.69 -13.27 13.60
N LEU A 82 -9.03 -14.44 13.60
CA LEU A 82 -8.15 -14.89 14.68
C LEU A 82 -6.91 -14.00 14.82
N ALA A 83 -6.31 -13.59 13.70
CA ALA A 83 -5.09 -12.78 13.69
C ALA A 83 -5.33 -11.33 14.15
N ILE A 84 -6.52 -10.77 13.90
CA ILE A 84 -6.89 -9.42 14.36
C ILE A 84 -7.36 -9.43 15.81
N GLY A 85 -7.97 -10.54 16.28
CA GLY A 85 -8.57 -10.64 17.61
C GLY A 85 -7.69 -11.24 18.72
N LYS A 86 -6.50 -11.75 18.43
CA LYS A 86 -5.67 -12.46 19.41
C LYS A 86 -4.24 -11.93 19.54
N SER A 87 -3.70 -12.03 20.77
CA SER A 87 -2.35 -11.65 21.20
C SER A 87 -1.18 -12.29 20.42
N GLY A 88 -1.40 -13.35 19.64
CA GLY A 88 -0.38 -13.95 18.75
C GLY A 88 0.11 -13.00 17.65
N THR A 89 -0.74 -12.07 17.23
CA THR A 89 -0.37 -11.01 16.29
C THR A 89 0.55 -9.96 16.91
N ASP A 90 0.54 -9.81 18.21
CA ASP A 90 1.36 -8.79 18.89
C ASP A 90 2.86 -9.04 18.72
N LYS A 91 3.34 -10.27 18.77
CA LYS A 91 4.77 -10.60 18.56
C LYS A 91 5.18 -10.33 17.10
N GLN A 92 4.37 -10.74 16.14
CA GLN A 92 4.63 -10.51 14.72
C GLN A 92 4.55 -9.02 14.42
N PHE A 93 3.53 -8.33 14.91
CA PHE A 93 3.37 -6.89 14.76
C PHE A 93 4.57 -6.13 15.35
N LYS A 94 4.95 -6.41 16.62
CA LYS A 94 6.10 -5.77 17.27
C LYS A 94 7.40 -5.98 16.49
N ASN A 95 7.64 -7.18 15.96
CA ASN A 95 8.82 -7.48 15.16
C ASN A 95 8.84 -6.70 13.85
N ARG A 96 7.71 -6.62 13.14
CA ARG A 96 7.59 -5.86 11.90
C ARG A 96 7.71 -4.36 12.16
N GLN A 97 7.10 -3.85 13.23
CA GLN A 97 7.22 -2.44 13.63
C GLN A 97 8.68 -2.07 13.97
N LYS A 98 9.40 -2.94 14.72
CA LYS A 98 10.85 -2.74 14.97
C LYS A 98 11.64 -2.68 13.67
N LYS A 99 11.32 -3.55 12.69
CA LYS A 99 11.99 -3.56 11.39
C LYS A 99 11.70 -2.29 10.60
N VAL A 100 10.46 -1.84 10.53
CA VAL A 100 10.09 -0.57 9.87
C VAL A 100 10.81 0.61 10.50
N LYS A 101 10.84 0.68 11.84
CA LYS A 101 11.60 1.73 12.56
C LYS A 101 13.10 1.70 12.25
N ALA A 102 13.69 0.49 12.17
CA ALA A 102 15.12 0.34 11.83
C ALA A 102 15.40 0.81 10.40
N ILE A 103 14.55 0.45 9.44
CA ILE A 103 14.65 0.92 8.06
C ILE A 103 14.52 2.44 8.01
N TYR A 104 13.52 3.03 8.67
CA TYR A 104 13.32 4.48 8.66
C TYR A 104 14.50 5.27 9.25
N LYS A 105 15.19 4.68 10.25
CA LYS A 105 16.41 5.26 10.82
C LYS A 105 17.63 5.21 9.88
N SER A 106 17.64 4.27 8.93
CA SER A 106 18.74 4.12 7.96
C SER A 106 18.51 4.92 6.67
N ILE A 107 17.41 5.63 6.56
CA ILE A 107 17.08 6.48 5.41
C ILE A 107 17.43 7.92 5.78
N ASP A 108 18.11 8.62 4.90
CA ASP A 108 18.51 10.00 5.10
C ASP A 108 17.29 10.93 5.32
N ALA A 109 17.46 11.99 6.11
CA ALA A 109 16.33 12.79 6.58
C ALA A 109 15.56 13.49 5.45
N ASP A 110 16.23 13.82 4.37
CA ASP A 110 15.72 14.47 3.16
C ASP A 110 15.07 13.52 2.16
N GLU A 111 15.27 12.19 2.32
CA GLU A 111 14.67 11.18 1.45
C GLU A 111 13.22 10.85 1.85
N GLU A 112 12.35 10.72 0.86
CA GLU A 112 10.95 10.35 1.09
C GLU A 112 10.80 8.88 1.52
N ARG A 113 9.86 8.64 2.45
CA ARG A 113 9.56 7.33 3.03
C ARG A 113 8.13 6.94 2.75
N HIS A 114 7.96 6.07 1.78
CA HIS A 114 6.66 5.49 1.45
C HIS A 114 6.51 4.11 2.09
N ILE A 115 5.29 3.76 2.50
CA ILE A 115 4.99 2.42 3.00
C ILE A 115 3.78 1.86 2.29
N THR A 116 3.83 0.58 1.91
CA THR A 116 2.72 -0.10 1.26
C THR A 116 2.54 -1.51 1.79
N ALA A 117 1.30 -1.99 1.77
CA ALA A 117 0.99 -3.31 2.28
C ALA A 117 -0.29 -3.89 1.66
N HIS A 118 -0.48 -5.20 1.86
CA HIS A 118 -1.66 -5.93 1.41
C HIS A 118 -2.25 -6.77 2.56
N SER A 119 -3.59 -6.89 2.60
CA SER A 119 -4.31 -7.79 3.51
C SER A 119 -3.98 -7.52 4.99
N LEU A 120 -3.58 -8.53 5.77
CA LEU A 120 -3.16 -8.39 7.17
C LEU A 120 -1.95 -7.45 7.33
N GLY A 121 -1.03 -7.43 6.36
CA GLY A 121 0.08 -6.47 6.37
C GLY A 121 -0.41 -5.03 6.34
N ALA A 122 -1.48 -4.76 5.60
CA ALA A 122 -2.12 -3.45 5.53
C ALA A 122 -2.77 -3.05 6.86
N SER A 123 -3.40 -4.00 7.58
CA SER A 123 -3.91 -3.76 8.94
C SER A 123 -2.77 -3.40 9.90
N GLN A 124 -1.63 -4.10 9.78
CA GLN A 124 -0.46 -3.82 10.60
C GLN A 124 0.14 -2.44 10.30
N VAL A 125 0.22 -2.03 9.04
CA VAL A 125 0.67 -0.67 8.66
C VAL A 125 -0.30 0.37 9.23
N THR A 126 -1.61 0.19 9.12
CA THR A 126 -2.60 1.08 9.71
C THR A 126 -2.39 1.22 11.23
N ARG A 127 -2.18 0.09 11.93
CA ARG A 127 -1.87 0.08 13.36
C ARG A 127 -0.54 0.78 13.68
N MET A 128 0.51 0.61 12.85
CA MET A 128 1.79 1.29 13.03
C MET A 128 1.64 2.80 12.97
N LEU A 129 0.89 3.32 11.98
CA LEU A 129 0.60 4.74 11.84
C LEU A 129 -0.23 5.28 13.02
N ALA A 130 -1.19 4.48 13.52
CA ALA A 130 -2.03 4.86 14.65
C ALA A 130 -1.25 4.88 15.98
N LYS A 131 -0.46 3.84 16.26
CA LYS A 131 0.15 3.62 17.58
C LYS A 131 1.62 4.04 17.68
N SER A 132 2.26 4.49 16.60
CA SER A 132 3.66 4.93 16.63
C SER A 132 3.81 6.29 15.98
N LYS A 133 3.90 7.32 16.82
CA LYS A 133 4.14 8.70 16.37
C LYS A 133 5.40 8.77 15.49
N SER A 134 6.49 8.11 15.88
CA SER A 134 7.74 8.17 15.10
C SER A 134 7.63 7.53 13.70
N ILE A 135 6.79 6.48 13.51
CA ILE A 135 6.53 5.95 12.16
C ILE A 135 5.62 6.91 11.40
N ARG A 136 4.56 7.41 12.03
CA ARG A 136 3.61 8.33 11.42
C ARG A 136 4.30 9.60 10.92
N ASP A 137 5.07 10.26 11.76
CA ASP A 137 5.75 11.53 11.43
C ASP A 137 6.73 11.33 10.26
N ASN A 138 7.47 10.21 10.26
CA ASN A 138 8.47 9.91 9.23
C ASN A 138 7.90 9.25 7.97
N THR A 139 6.59 8.99 7.89
CA THR A 139 5.94 8.45 6.69
C THR A 139 5.47 9.60 5.81
N THR A 140 5.96 9.67 4.58
CA THR A 140 5.48 10.61 3.55
C THR A 140 4.11 10.18 3.04
N SER A 141 3.97 8.91 2.62
CA SER A 141 2.68 8.34 2.24
C SER A 141 2.57 6.85 2.56
N ALA A 142 1.34 6.40 2.73
CA ALA A 142 1.00 5.00 2.97
C ALA A 142 -0.10 4.55 2.00
N THR A 143 0.12 3.43 1.31
CA THR A 143 -0.85 2.86 0.37
C THR A 143 -1.11 1.41 0.70
N ASN A 144 -2.33 1.10 1.08
CA ASN A 144 -2.76 -0.23 1.47
C ASN A 144 -3.72 -0.82 0.43
N PHE A 145 -3.61 -2.14 0.23
CA PHE A 145 -4.46 -2.89 -0.69
C PHE A 145 -5.27 -3.94 0.08
N ASN A 146 -6.58 -4.00 -0.19
CA ASN A 146 -7.50 -4.97 0.41
C ASN A 146 -7.24 -5.18 1.90
N THR A 147 -7.19 -4.07 2.62
CA THR A 147 -6.87 -4.06 4.06
C THR A 147 -7.89 -4.87 4.82
N GLY A 148 -7.41 -5.88 5.51
CA GLY A 148 -8.25 -6.58 6.46
C GLY A 148 -8.47 -5.72 7.69
N MET A 149 -9.73 -5.36 7.92
CA MET A 149 -10.13 -4.54 9.07
C MET A 149 -11.48 -5.00 9.59
N THR A 150 -11.66 -4.97 10.90
CA THR A 150 -12.98 -5.13 11.53
C THR A 150 -13.33 -3.83 12.24
N PRO A 151 -14.63 -3.54 12.47
CA PRO A 151 -15.03 -2.37 13.26
C PRO A 151 -14.37 -2.34 14.65
N ALA A 152 -14.30 -3.49 15.31
CA ALA A 152 -13.66 -3.62 16.64
C ALA A 152 -12.16 -3.29 16.58
N PHE A 153 -11.44 -3.80 15.56
CA PHE A 153 -10.01 -3.49 15.37
C PHE A 153 -9.81 -2.01 15.07
N ASN A 154 -10.65 -1.41 14.21
CA ASN A 154 -10.58 0.02 13.91
C ASN A 154 -10.84 0.88 15.16
N ALA A 155 -11.81 0.51 16.00
CA ALA A 155 -12.06 1.18 17.27
C ALA A 155 -10.87 1.05 18.23
N GLU A 156 -10.26 -0.14 18.35
CA GLU A 156 -9.08 -0.39 19.19
C GLU A 156 -7.89 0.45 18.77
N ILE A 157 -7.54 0.46 17.48
CA ILE A 157 -6.39 1.24 16.99
C ILE A 157 -6.63 2.75 17.04
N SER A 158 -7.88 3.19 16.98
CA SER A 158 -8.28 4.61 17.07
C SER A 158 -8.33 5.14 18.49
N LYS A 159 -8.36 4.25 19.50
CA LYS A 159 -8.39 4.64 20.91
C LYS A 159 -7.14 5.43 21.29
N GLY A 160 -7.36 6.62 21.86
CA GLY A 160 -6.31 7.54 22.29
C GLY A 160 -5.73 8.43 21.18
N LEU A 161 -6.23 8.33 19.92
CA LEU A 161 -5.86 9.28 18.88
C LEU A 161 -6.62 10.58 19.03
N THR A 162 -5.91 11.70 18.96
CA THR A 162 -6.51 13.04 18.87
C THR A 162 -7.13 13.26 17.49
N SER A 163 -7.94 14.30 17.36
CA SER A 163 -8.48 14.73 16.06
C SER A 163 -7.36 15.09 15.07
N GLN A 164 -6.27 15.67 15.56
CA GLN A 164 -5.11 16.02 14.76
C GLN A 164 -4.37 14.75 14.26
N ASP A 165 -4.17 13.73 15.13
CA ASP A 165 -3.58 12.46 14.72
C ASP A 165 -4.41 11.77 13.61
N LYS A 166 -5.73 11.76 13.75
CA LYS A 166 -6.64 11.20 12.74
C LYS A 166 -6.56 11.95 11.41
N LYS A 167 -6.49 13.29 11.46
CA LYS A 167 -6.34 14.14 10.28
C LYS A 167 -5.00 13.87 9.57
N GLU A 168 -3.92 13.76 10.32
CA GLU A 168 -2.59 13.42 9.79
C GLU A 168 -2.58 12.04 9.13
N ILE A 169 -3.10 11.00 9.81
CA ILE A 169 -3.20 9.67 9.22
C ILE A 169 -4.05 9.71 7.93
N LYS A 170 -5.17 10.43 7.94
CA LYS A 170 -6.04 10.57 6.77
C LYS A 170 -5.35 11.26 5.59
N SER A 171 -4.44 12.21 5.85
CA SER A 171 -3.69 12.87 4.78
C SER A 171 -2.70 11.92 4.11
N LYS A 172 -2.06 11.03 4.88
CA LYS A 172 -0.98 10.15 4.43
C LYS A 172 -1.46 8.78 3.94
N LEU A 173 -2.54 8.22 4.52
CA LEU A 173 -2.97 6.84 4.29
C LEU A 173 -4.12 6.75 3.29
N THR A 174 -3.92 5.91 2.27
CA THR A 174 -4.98 5.53 1.32
C THR A 174 -5.14 4.01 1.29
N HIS A 175 -6.37 3.54 1.45
CA HIS A 175 -6.76 2.15 1.26
C HIS A 175 -7.38 1.98 -0.13
N HIS A 176 -6.81 1.10 -0.94
CA HIS A 176 -7.43 0.60 -2.16
C HIS A 176 -8.14 -0.71 -1.88
N HIS A 177 -9.42 -0.73 -2.14
CA HIS A 177 -10.30 -1.85 -1.83
C HIS A 177 -11.02 -2.31 -3.09
N GLN A 178 -11.08 -3.62 -3.31
CA GLN A 178 -11.84 -4.24 -4.39
C GLN A 178 -13.25 -4.55 -3.92
N LYS A 179 -14.28 -4.07 -4.63
CA LYS A 179 -15.68 -4.42 -4.35
C LYS A 179 -15.85 -5.95 -4.39
N GLY A 180 -16.54 -6.50 -3.40
CA GLY A 180 -16.75 -7.95 -3.26
C GLY A 180 -15.62 -8.70 -2.57
N ASP A 181 -14.57 -8.02 -2.11
CA ASP A 181 -13.55 -8.66 -1.27
C ASP A 181 -14.07 -8.82 0.18
N PRO A 182 -14.25 -10.06 0.65
CA PRO A 182 -14.84 -10.31 1.97
C PRO A 182 -13.91 -9.88 3.13
N ILE A 183 -12.60 -9.80 2.88
CA ILE A 183 -11.60 -9.43 3.89
C ILE A 183 -11.61 -7.91 4.15
N SER A 184 -11.79 -7.13 3.11
CA SER A 184 -11.79 -5.67 3.20
C SER A 184 -13.20 -5.04 3.16
N ALA A 185 -14.26 -5.86 3.18
CA ALA A 185 -15.65 -5.38 3.10
C ALA A 185 -15.98 -4.37 4.20
N SER A 186 -15.46 -4.55 5.41
CA SER A 186 -15.68 -3.63 6.54
C SER A 186 -15.00 -2.26 6.40
N LEU A 187 -14.09 -2.06 5.43
CA LEU A 187 -13.54 -0.75 5.12
C LEU A 187 -14.59 0.26 4.63
N THR A 188 -15.74 -0.22 4.17
CA THR A 188 -16.85 0.63 3.72
C THR A 188 -17.84 0.96 4.83
N ILE A 189 -17.62 0.45 6.04
CA ILE A 189 -18.52 0.60 7.18
C ILE A 189 -17.87 1.53 8.23
N GLY A 190 -18.56 2.60 8.57
CA GLY A 190 -18.14 3.54 9.62
C GLY A 190 -16.93 4.43 9.25
N THR A 191 -16.41 5.16 10.25
CA THR A 191 -15.28 6.07 10.07
C THR A 191 -13.98 5.29 10.12
N GLN A 192 -13.26 5.26 9.01
CA GLN A 192 -11.98 4.59 8.88
C GLN A 192 -10.80 5.54 9.06
N LEU A 193 -9.69 5.03 9.59
CA LEU A 193 -8.42 5.73 9.52
C LEU A 193 -7.88 5.66 8.08
N GLY A 194 -7.64 6.83 7.48
CA GLY A 194 -7.21 6.95 6.10
C GLY A 194 -8.34 7.24 5.10
N LYS A 195 -7.96 7.37 3.83
CA LYS A 195 -8.89 7.53 2.70
C LYS A 195 -9.19 6.15 2.11
N VAL A 196 -10.45 5.88 1.79
CA VAL A 196 -10.84 4.61 1.14
C VAL A 196 -11.20 4.87 -0.32
N LYS A 197 -10.59 4.10 -1.23
CA LYS A 197 -10.87 4.12 -2.68
C LYS A 197 -11.32 2.74 -3.12
N THR A 198 -12.58 2.60 -3.50
CA THR A 198 -13.17 1.34 -3.95
C THR A 198 -13.00 1.16 -5.45
N GLN A 199 -12.48 0.02 -5.87
CA GLN A 199 -12.49 -0.42 -7.25
C GLN A 199 -13.73 -1.26 -7.50
N THR A 200 -14.59 -0.79 -8.39
CA THR A 200 -15.94 -1.35 -8.61
C THR A 200 -15.99 -2.45 -9.69
N LYS A 201 -14.97 -2.56 -10.55
CA LYS A 201 -14.93 -3.59 -11.60
C LYS A 201 -14.98 -4.98 -10.96
N ALA A 202 -15.87 -5.83 -11.43
CA ALA A 202 -16.00 -7.21 -10.95
C ALA A 202 -14.68 -7.99 -11.12
N SER A 203 -14.38 -8.87 -10.16
CA SER A 203 -13.22 -9.74 -10.19
C SER A 203 -13.56 -11.11 -9.65
N ALA A 204 -13.11 -12.18 -10.34
CA ALA A 204 -13.23 -13.56 -9.87
C ALA A 204 -12.36 -13.82 -8.61
N SER A 205 -11.37 -13.00 -8.36
CA SER A 205 -10.49 -13.06 -7.18
C SER A 205 -10.37 -11.67 -6.53
N PRO A 206 -11.42 -11.20 -5.83
CA PRO A 206 -11.48 -9.82 -5.36
C PRO A 206 -10.39 -9.46 -4.35
N HIS A 207 -9.86 -10.44 -3.59
CA HIS A 207 -8.75 -10.21 -2.65
C HIS A 207 -7.36 -10.15 -3.33
N SER A 208 -7.27 -10.41 -4.63
CA SER A 208 -5.99 -10.45 -5.33
C SER A 208 -5.42 -9.06 -5.63
N LEU A 209 -4.10 -8.91 -5.44
CA LEU A 209 -3.34 -7.72 -5.84
C LEU A 209 -3.35 -7.49 -7.36
N THR A 210 -3.59 -8.53 -8.18
CA THR A 210 -3.66 -8.40 -9.63
C THR A 210 -4.72 -7.43 -10.11
N ASN A 211 -5.77 -7.22 -9.31
CA ASN A 211 -6.83 -6.24 -9.56
C ASN A 211 -6.30 -4.79 -9.63
N PHE A 212 -5.13 -4.53 -9.07
CA PHE A 212 -4.54 -3.20 -8.99
C PHE A 212 -3.28 -3.03 -9.86
N HIS A 213 -2.91 -4.04 -10.66
CA HIS A 213 -1.68 -4.02 -11.49
C HIS A 213 -1.76 -3.09 -12.70
N LYS A 214 -2.94 -2.57 -13.01
CA LYS A 214 -3.14 -1.58 -14.08
C LYS A 214 -3.63 -0.28 -13.46
N ASP A 215 -3.01 0.82 -13.86
CA ASP A 215 -3.61 2.13 -13.63
C ASP A 215 -4.84 2.24 -14.54
N LYS A 216 -5.91 2.90 -14.07
CA LYS A 216 -6.99 3.26 -14.99
C LYS A 216 -6.37 4.14 -16.05
N ALA A 217 -6.56 3.82 -17.34
CA ALA A 217 -6.32 4.77 -18.40
C ALA A 217 -7.08 6.05 -18.01
N ILE A 218 -6.41 7.18 -17.97
CA ILE A 218 -7.07 8.48 -17.88
C ILE A 218 -7.96 8.52 -19.12
N PRO A 219 -9.29 8.71 -19.01
CA PRO A 219 -10.10 8.95 -20.19
C PRO A 219 -9.42 10.10 -20.91
N LYS A 220 -9.05 9.91 -22.19
CA LYS A 220 -8.69 11.04 -23.03
C LYS A 220 -9.87 11.99 -22.92
N SER A 221 -9.62 13.22 -22.49
CA SER A 221 -10.62 14.27 -22.50
C SER A 221 -11.06 14.38 -23.97
N GLU A 222 -12.29 13.96 -24.27
CA GLU A 222 -12.95 14.34 -25.50
C GLU A 222 -13.16 15.85 -25.38
N HIS A 223 -12.67 16.55 -26.40
CA HIS A 223 -12.68 18.00 -26.64
C HIS A 223 -11.45 18.77 -26.05
N GLU A 224 -10.37 18.78 -26.85
CA GLU A 224 -9.80 20.07 -27.22
C GLU A 224 -10.76 20.67 -28.28
N PRO A 225 -11.35 21.85 -28.05
CA PRO A 225 -12.03 22.57 -29.14
C PRO A 225 -10.97 22.97 -30.17
N ASP A 226 -11.24 22.62 -31.41
CA ASP A 226 -10.46 23.06 -32.56
C ASP A 226 -10.24 24.59 -32.46
N ALA A 227 -8.98 24.99 -32.55
CA ALA A 227 -8.63 26.39 -32.67
C ALA A 227 -9.35 26.96 -33.93
N PRO A 228 -9.98 28.15 -33.86
CA PRO A 228 -10.61 28.74 -35.04
C PRO A 228 -9.55 29.01 -36.09
N ASP A 229 -9.81 28.52 -37.31
CA ASP A 229 -9.07 28.89 -38.53
C ASP A 229 -8.95 30.40 -38.64
N GLU A 230 -7.72 30.90 -38.63
CA GLU A 230 -7.42 32.26 -39.08
C GLU A 230 -7.68 32.32 -40.60
N GLN A 231 -8.91 32.69 -41.00
CA GLN A 231 -9.21 33.07 -42.35
C GLN A 231 -8.98 34.57 -42.52
N ASP A 232 -8.03 34.85 -43.39
CA ASP A 232 -7.91 35.99 -44.30
C ASP A 232 -8.37 37.37 -43.82
N ALA A 233 -7.41 38.21 -43.49
CA ALA A 233 -7.57 39.66 -43.60
C ALA A 233 -7.34 40.10 -45.05
N PRO A 234 -8.26 40.83 -45.67
CA PRO A 234 -8.05 41.39 -47.00
C PRO A 234 -7.05 42.52 -46.95
N SER A 235 -6.12 42.51 -47.92
CA SER A 235 -5.20 43.58 -48.25
C SER A 235 -5.91 44.81 -48.78
N GLU A 236 -5.69 45.98 -48.19
CA GLU A 236 -5.73 47.28 -48.84
C GLU A 236 -4.37 47.96 -48.78
#